data_7113a0894ea1ada0296d55769c14ce2b
#
_entry.id   7113a0894ea1ada0296d55769c14ce2b
#
_cell.length_a   1.000
_cell.length_b   1.000
_cell.length_c   1.000
_cell.angle_alpha   90.00
_cell.angle_beta   90.00
_cell.angle_gamma   90.00
#
_symmetry.space_group_name_H-M   'P 1'
#
loop_
_entity.id
_entity.type
_entity.pdbx_description
1 polymer ?
#
loop_
_entity_poly.entity_id
_entity_poly.type
_entity_poly.pdbx_seq_one_letter_code
_entity_poly.pdbx_strand_id
1 'polypeptide(L)'
;MAKKRKKGIYPAGRTMIMLAAFSIAFLLLIGRTAWLQIVQGEKLSRDALQQQTSDNTVSAKRGKIYDRNLKVLASNVSVETISITPADLRSSIEKNKLSAAKVAEDLAGILSMDAQTVESKINRQSSFEYMKKKVDKDIADEVRAYVEDKKLSGISFVEDVKRFYPYNNLASHIIGFVGNDNQGLEGIESICDDELSGVPGRVVTTQKTTGLESGTNYENYIEAQDGSSVVLTIDEVIQGYVEKHLENARIANKLEQGAAAVVMDVNTGDILAMSSKPDYDLNEPFAITDAIRAKYDGIDDELKALEGEEYNKRFNEVIQTVRRNKAVVDSYEPGSTFKSVVASLGLETGAVKLEDTFQCSGVQQVLTERIHCANRNGHGTQTFAQAVRNSCNPAFIQIGQKIGKERFLRGVRAFGFFEETGIELPGETAGVGFTEDNFSEVDLATSSFGQSVTVTPLQMITAVSAVANGGKLYKPHLIKEIVNSENIVIEKNEPELVRQVISEET
;
A
#
# COMPACT_ATOMS: atom_id res chain seq x y z
N MET A 1 107.54 -37.99 2.88
CA MET A 1 106.84 -37.04 3.77
C MET A 1 105.35 -37.04 3.41
N ALA A 2 104.51 -37.75 4.21
CA ALA A 2 103.11 -37.87 3.97
C ALA A 2 102.35 -36.89 4.86
N LYS A 3 101.61 -35.94 4.24
CA LYS A 3 100.79 -34.96 4.95
C LYS A 3 99.47 -35.57 5.40
N LYS A 4 99.29 -35.78 6.73
CA LYS A 4 98.04 -36.19 7.32
C LYS A 4 96.95 -35.14 7.12
N ARG A 5 95.89 -35.51 6.42
CA ARG A 5 94.64 -34.71 6.36
C ARG A 5 93.91 -34.81 7.73
N LYS A 6 93.72 -33.67 8.43
CA LYS A 6 92.85 -33.57 9.58
C LYS A 6 91.41 -33.77 9.15
N LYS A 7 90.74 -34.86 9.65
CA LYS A 7 89.29 -35.02 9.59
C LYS A 7 88.63 -33.99 10.53
N GLY A 8 87.92 -33.04 10.00
CA GLY A 8 87.09 -32.14 10.78
C GLY A 8 85.95 -32.93 11.43
N ILE A 9 86.02 -33.04 12.76
CA ILE A 9 84.89 -33.61 13.54
C ILE A 9 83.79 -32.54 13.65
N TYR A 10 82.77 -32.63 12.80
CA TYR A 10 81.53 -31.88 13.06
C TYR A 10 80.86 -32.50 14.29
N PRO A 11 80.43 -31.69 15.30
CA PRO A 11 79.81 -32.24 16.51
C PRO A 11 78.47 -32.85 16.15
N ALA A 12 78.41 -34.18 16.05
CA ALA A 12 77.22 -34.95 15.67
C ALA A 12 75.97 -34.58 16.50
N GLY A 13 76.15 -34.04 17.72
CA GLY A 13 75.03 -33.60 18.56
C GLY A 13 74.27 -32.35 18.04
N ARG A 14 74.99 -31.38 17.44
CA ARG A 14 74.37 -30.19 16.93
C ARG A 14 73.56 -30.46 15.65
N THR A 15 74.04 -31.33 14.78
CA THR A 15 73.32 -31.76 13.59
C THR A 15 72.08 -32.60 13.93
N MET A 16 72.18 -33.48 14.98
CA MET A 16 71.01 -34.22 15.47
C MET A 16 69.92 -33.32 16.08
N ILE A 17 70.29 -32.29 16.86
CA ILE A 17 69.41 -31.35 17.45
C ILE A 17 68.71 -30.53 16.35
N MET A 18 69.41 -30.06 15.31
CA MET A 18 68.81 -29.37 14.15
C MET A 18 67.87 -30.30 13.42
N LEU A 19 68.24 -31.54 13.16
CA LEU A 19 67.41 -32.51 12.48
C LEU A 19 66.13 -32.82 13.26
N ALA A 20 66.25 -32.98 14.60
CA ALA A 20 65.08 -33.14 15.48
C ALA A 20 64.12 -31.88 15.48
N ALA A 21 64.70 -30.67 15.54
CA ALA A 21 63.98 -29.45 15.50
C ALA A 21 63.19 -29.29 14.15
N PHE A 22 63.84 -29.57 13.01
CA PHE A 22 63.23 -29.60 11.71
C PHE A 22 62.10 -30.65 11.59
N SER A 23 62.34 -31.87 12.13
CA SER A 23 61.33 -32.92 12.11
C SER A 23 60.08 -32.55 12.93
N ILE A 24 60.26 -31.93 14.10
CA ILE A 24 59.17 -31.44 14.94
C ILE A 24 58.43 -30.34 14.23
N ALA A 25 59.10 -29.35 13.61
CA ALA A 25 58.50 -28.30 12.86
C ALA A 25 57.68 -28.85 11.68
N PHE A 26 58.22 -29.87 10.99
CA PHE A 26 57.52 -30.51 9.86
C PHE A 26 56.29 -31.30 10.32
N LEU A 27 56.34 -31.99 11.46
CA LEU A 27 55.19 -32.66 12.05
C LEU A 27 54.10 -31.68 12.50
N LEU A 28 54.48 -30.53 13.06
CA LEU A 28 53.54 -29.47 13.40
C LEU A 28 52.84 -28.87 12.15
N LEU A 29 53.59 -28.68 11.06
CA LEU A 29 53.02 -28.23 9.77
C LEU A 29 52.05 -29.26 9.19
N ILE A 30 52.42 -30.56 9.21
CA ILE A 30 51.54 -31.65 8.77
C ILE A 30 50.26 -31.66 9.61
N GLY A 31 50.40 -31.60 10.95
CA GLY A 31 49.28 -31.56 11.88
C GLY A 31 48.35 -30.34 11.62
N ARG A 32 48.95 -29.18 11.38
CA ARG A 32 48.19 -27.96 11.05
C ARG A 32 47.45 -28.06 9.71
N THR A 33 48.13 -28.62 8.70
CA THR A 33 47.53 -28.81 7.38
C THR A 33 46.38 -29.83 7.41
N ALA A 34 46.60 -30.94 8.13
CA ALA A 34 45.56 -31.94 8.34
C ALA A 34 44.35 -31.35 9.10
N TRP A 35 44.59 -30.54 10.12
CA TRP A 35 43.51 -29.84 10.83
C TRP A 35 42.72 -28.92 9.90
N LEU A 36 43.38 -28.10 9.07
CA LEU A 36 42.76 -27.22 8.12
C LEU A 36 41.97 -27.98 7.05
N GLN A 37 42.47 -29.11 6.56
CA GLN A 37 41.80 -29.89 5.50
C GLN A 37 40.68 -30.78 6.02
N ILE A 38 40.84 -31.42 7.20
CA ILE A 38 39.87 -32.39 7.70
C ILE A 38 38.84 -31.75 8.62
N VAL A 39 39.26 -30.86 9.52
CA VAL A 39 38.34 -30.25 10.51
C VAL A 39 37.70 -28.95 10.00
N GLN A 40 38.47 -28.13 9.29
CA GLN A 40 37.99 -26.85 8.78
C GLN A 40 37.68 -26.86 7.27
N GLY A 41 37.95 -27.95 6.56
CA GLY A 41 37.85 -28.04 5.11
C GLY A 41 36.45 -27.73 4.58
N GLU A 42 35.41 -28.25 5.21
CA GLU A 42 34.01 -27.94 4.83
C GLU A 42 33.63 -26.49 5.08
N LYS A 43 34.10 -25.89 6.17
CA LYS A 43 33.82 -24.49 6.48
C LYS A 43 34.56 -23.56 5.52
N LEU A 44 35.88 -23.81 5.32
CA LEU A 44 36.67 -23.01 4.39
C LEU A 44 36.20 -23.14 2.92
N SER A 45 35.73 -24.34 2.54
CA SER A 45 35.12 -24.56 1.21
C SER A 45 33.80 -23.82 1.06
N ARG A 46 32.96 -23.79 2.10
CA ARG A 46 31.70 -22.97 2.11
C ARG A 46 32.00 -21.47 2.07
N ASP A 47 32.94 -21.00 2.88
CA ASP A 47 33.33 -19.59 2.92
C ASP A 47 33.95 -19.16 1.57
N ALA A 48 34.74 -20.01 0.94
CA ALA A 48 35.30 -19.79 -0.39
C ALA A 48 34.20 -19.78 -1.50
N LEU A 49 33.24 -20.70 -1.43
CA LEU A 49 32.09 -20.71 -2.32
C LEU A 49 31.23 -19.44 -2.14
N GLN A 50 30.97 -18.98 -0.92
CA GLN A 50 30.28 -17.73 -0.65
C GLN A 50 31.04 -16.49 -1.15
N GLN A 51 32.37 -16.49 -1.09
CA GLN A 51 33.19 -15.40 -1.67
C GLN A 51 33.32 -15.45 -3.20
N GLN A 52 33.13 -16.61 -3.81
CA GLN A 52 33.26 -16.82 -5.26
C GLN A 52 31.91 -16.78 -5.99
N THR A 53 30.79 -16.91 -5.28
CA THR A 53 29.46 -16.78 -5.85
C THR A 53 28.95 -15.35 -5.71
N SER A 54 28.77 -14.65 -6.81
CA SER A 54 27.96 -13.45 -6.88
C SER A 54 26.51 -13.88 -7.12
N ASP A 55 25.67 -13.74 -6.12
CA ASP A 55 24.23 -14.03 -6.20
C ASP A 55 23.53 -12.74 -6.66
N ASN A 56 23.26 -12.66 -7.96
CA ASN A 56 22.51 -11.55 -8.52
C ASN A 56 21.05 -11.95 -8.62
N THR A 57 20.18 -11.32 -7.84
CA THR A 57 18.74 -11.47 -7.94
C THR A 57 18.22 -10.74 -9.19
N VAL A 58 17.44 -11.43 -10.02
CA VAL A 58 16.69 -10.85 -11.13
C VAL A 58 15.29 -10.53 -10.61
N SER A 59 14.94 -9.26 -10.55
CA SER A 59 13.62 -8.85 -10.06
C SER A 59 12.51 -9.34 -10.99
N ALA A 60 11.49 -9.97 -10.41
CA ALA A 60 10.23 -10.23 -11.12
C ALA A 60 9.52 -8.91 -11.44
N LYS A 61 8.79 -8.87 -12.55
CA LYS A 61 7.92 -7.73 -12.84
C LYS A 61 6.65 -7.87 -12.02
N ARG A 62 6.29 -6.80 -11.32
CA ARG A 62 5.05 -6.74 -10.57
C ARG A 62 3.85 -6.81 -11.53
N GLY A 63 2.82 -7.60 -11.21
CA GLY A 63 1.60 -7.72 -12.00
C GLY A 63 0.91 -6.36 -12.20
N LYS A 64 0.08 -6.25 -13.21
CA LYS A 64 -0.68 -5.03 -13.50
C LYS A 64 -1.97 -5.00 -12.69
N ILE A 65 -2.51 -3.78 -12.47
CA ILE A 65 -3.86 -3.60 -11.96
C ILE A 65 -4.70 -3.03 -13.10
N TYR A 66 -5.85 -3.66 -13.35
CA TYR A 66 -6.79 -3.28 -14.40
C TYR A 66 -8.13 -2.86 -13.80
N ASP A 67 -8.86 -2.02 -14.53
CA ASP A 67 -10.28 -1.82 -14.31
C ASP A 67 -11.11 -3.03 -14.80
N ARG A 68 -12.43 -3.00 -14.61
CA ARG A 68 -13.34 -4.07 -15.03
C ARG A 68 -13.34 -4.35 -16.54
N ASN A 69 -12.89 -3.39 -17.35
CA ASN A 69 -12.82 -3.41 -18.81
C ASN A 69 -11.40 -3.64 -19.34
N LEU A 70 -10.47 -4.08 -18.48
CA LEU A 70 -9.07 -4.34 -18.78
C LEU A 70 -8.26 -3.08 -19.16
N LYS A 71 -8.70 -1.89 -18.73
CA LYS A 71 -7.86 -0.70 -18.78
C LYS A 71 -6.79 -0.74 -17.71
N VAL A 72 -5.57 -0.37 -18.04
CA VAL A 72 -4.43 -0.39 -17.12
C VAL A 72 -4.53 0.78 -16.15
N LEU A 73 -4.68 0.47 -14.87
CA LEU A 73 -4.66 1.45 -13.76
C LEU A 73 -3.30 1.55 -13.09
N ALA A 74 -2.54 0.44 -13.04
CA ALA A 74 -1.17 0.41 -12.57
C ALA A 74 -0.32 -0.54 -13.43
N SER A 75 0.90 -0.11 -13.77
CA SER A 75 1.85 -0.89 -14.57
C SER A 75 3.27 -0.62 -14.10
N ASN A 76 4.24 -1.19 -14.81
CA ASN A 76 5.65 -0.96 -14.55
C ASN A 76 6.27 -0.24 -15.73
N VAL A 77 7.20 0.68 -15.45
CA VAL A 77 8.07 1.32 -16.43
C VAL A 77 9.52 0.94 -16.16
N SER A 78 10.29 0.74 -17.23
CA SER A 78 11.73 0.48 -17.13
C SER A 78 12.44 1.78 -16.78
N VAL A 79 13.24 1.73 -15.75
CA VAL A 79 14.08 2.82 -15.24
C VAL A 79 15.47 2.30 -14.97
N GLU A 80 16.39 3.15 -14.52
CA GLU A 80 17.75 2.74 -14.18
C GLU A 80 18.10 3.16 -12.75
N THR A 81 18.78 2.29 -12.03
CA THR A 81 19.41 2.63 -10.75
C THR A 81 20.88 2.96 -10.99
N ILE A 82 21.30 4.19 -10.63
CA ILE A 82 22.65 4.69 -10.77
C ILE A 82 23.41 4.43 -9.48
N SER A 83 24.52 3.71 -9.59
CA SER A 83 25.42 3.41 -8.48
C SER A 83 26.84 3.87 -8.77
N ILE A 84 27.64 4.04 -7.73
CA ILE A 84 29.04 4.44 -7.83
C ILE A 84 29.96 3.51 -7.02
N THR A 85 31.18 3.35 -7.52
CA THR A 85 32.33 2.89 -6.76
C THR A 85 33.13 4.14 -6.36
N PRO A 86 32.99 4.65 -5.12
CA PRO A 86 33.54 5.97 -4.75
C PRO A 86 35.06 6.09 -4.98
N ALA A 87 35.82 5.02 -4.75
CA ALA A 87 37.27 5.02 -4.95
C ALA A 87 37.64 5.21 -6.42
N ASP A 88 36.98 4.50 -7.34
CA ASP A 88 37.25 4.58 -8.77
C ASP A 88 36.81 5.93 -9.34
N LEU A 89 35.68 6.43 -8.87
CA LEU A 89 35.18 7.75 -9.31
C LEU A 89 36.12 8.87 -8.87
N ARG A 90 36.60 8.88 -7.61
CA ARG A 90 37.61 9.86 -7.15
C ARG A 90 38.90 9.77 -7.95
N SER A 91 39.39 8.55 -8.19
CA SER A 91 40.61 8.34 -9.01
C SER A 91 40.44 8.87 -10.42
N SER A 92 39.28 8.70 -11.05
CA SER A 92 39.00 9.24 -12.39
C SER A 92 38.84 10.74 -12.41
N ILE A 93 38.26 11.34 -11.37
CA ILE A 93 38.18 12.81 -11.20
C ILE A 93 39.57 13.42 -11.11
N GLU A 94 40.48 12.86 -10.28
CA GLU A 94 41.85 13.30 -10.13
C GLU A 94 42.63 13.15 -11.45
N LYS A 95 42.53 11.98 -12.09
CA LYS A 95 43.20 11.70 -13.37
C LYS A 95 42.81 12.69 -14.47
N ASN A 96 41.55 13.09 -14.54
CA ASN A 96 41.02 14.03 -15.51
C ASN A 96 41.15 15.50 -15.07
N LYS A 97 41.81 15.77 -13.92
CA LYS A 97 42.01 17.10 -13.33
C LYS A 97 40.71 17.89 -13.13
N LEU A 98 39.65 17.21 -12.73
CA LEU A 98 38.36 17.81 -12.44
C LEU A 98 38.23 18.17 -10.96
N SER A 99 37.35 19.10 -10.64
CA SER A 99 36.98 19.40 -9.25
C SER A 99 35.87 18.44 -8.78
N ALA A 100 36.08 17.75 -7.67
CA ALA A 100 35.07 16.86 -7.11
C ALA A 100 33.76 17.62 -6.75
N ALA A 101 33.88 18.84 -6.21
CA ALA A 101 32.73 19.68 -5.92
C ALA A 101 31.97 20.06 -7.21
N LYS A 102 32.66 20.34 -8.32
CA LYS A 102 32.02 20.66 -9.59
C LYS A 102 31.31 19.44 -10.19
N VAL A 103 31.92 18.25 -10.14
CA VAL A 103 31.31 16.99 -10.59
C VAL A 103 30.08 16.69 -9.74
N ALA A 104 30.14 16.93 -8.43
CA ALA A 104 28.99 16.74 -7.54
C ALA A 104 27.86 17.72 -7.87
N GLU A 105 28.17 18.99 -8.12
CA GLU A 105 27.19 20.01 -8.53
C GLU A 105 26.50 19.66 -9.86
N ASP A 106 27.28 19.26 -10.87
CA ASP A 106 26.76 18.90 -12.18
C ASP A 106 25.87 17.66 -12.12
N LEU A 107 26.32 16.59 -11.45
CA LEU A 107 25.51 15.38 -11.24
C LEU A 107 24.25 15.67 -10.39
N ALA A 108 24.36 16.50 -9.37
CA ALA A 108 23.23 16.93 -8.55
C ALA A 108 22.19 17.68 -9.39
N GLY A 109 22.64 18.54 -10.31
CA GLY A 109 21.76 19.25 -11.25
C GLY A 109 20.98 18.31 -12.15
N ILE A 110 21.67 17.35 -12.80
CA ILE A 110 21.03 16.36 -13.69
C ILE A 110 20.07 15.46 -12.89
N LEU A 111 20.50 14.97 -11.73
CA LEU A 111 19.73 14.04 -10.90
C LEU A 111 18.67 14.72 -10.02
N SER A 112 18.56 16.05 -10.03
CA SER A 112 17.70 16.81 -9.11
C SER A 112 17.92 16.40 -7.65
N MET A 113 19.17 16.44 -7.21
CA MET A 113 19.61 16.09 -5.84
C MET A 113 20.33 17.29 -5.21
N ASP A 114 20.46 17.24 -3.89
CA ASP A 114 21.32 18.19 -3.17
C ASP A 114 22.80 17.92 -3.45
N ALA A 115 23.57 18.96 -3.81
CA ALA A 115 24.98 18.85 -4.18
C ALA A 115 25.86 18.32 -3.03
N GLN A 116 25.56 18.71 -1.78
CA GLN A 116 26.30 18.22 -0.60
C GLN A 116 26.09 16.73 -0.39
N THR A 117 24.85 16.25 -0.62
CA THR A 117 24.52 14.82 -0.57
C THR A 117 25.30 14.02 -1.62
N VAL A 118 25.37 14.51 -2.87
CA VAL A 118 26.15 13.87 -3.94
C VAL A 118 27.63 13.87 -3.61
N GLU A 119 28.17 14.99 -3.15
CA GLU A 119 29.58 15.10 -2.74
C GLU A 119 29.93 14.18 -1.57
N SER A 120 29.02 14.07 -0.57
CA SER A 120 29.21 13.16 0.55
C SER A 120 29.29 11.70 0.11
N LYS A 121 28.47 11.29 -0.87
CA LYS A 121 28.50 9.93 -1.44
C LYS A 121 29.79 9.66 -2.22
N ILE A 122 30.28 10.63 -3.01
CA ILE A 122 31.56 10.53 -3.73
C ILE A 122 32.73 10.35 -2.74
N ASN A 123 32.68 11.02 -1.58
CA ASN A 123 33.75 11.01 -0.60
C ASN A 123 33.70 9.82 0.40
N ARG A 124 32.66 8.99 0.35
CA ARG A 124 32.56 7.81 1.24
C ARG A 124 33.69 6.80 1.02
N GLN A 125 34.08 6.13 2.11
CA GLN A 125 35.09 5.06 2.10
C GLN A 125 34.39 3.70 1.97
N SER A 126 33.53 3.55 0.96
CA SER A 126 32.80 2.31 0.66
C SER A 126 33.19 1.80 -0.71
N SER A 127 33.02 0.51 -0.95
CA SER A 127 33.24 -0.13 -2.25
C SER A 127 32.06 0.07 -3.21
N PHE A 128 30.89 0.47 -2.68
CA PHE A 128 29.67 0.63 -3.44
C PHE A 128 28.71 1.61 -2.74
N GLU A 129 28.08 2.49 -3.51
CA GLU A 129 27.03 3.40 -3.06
C GLU A 129 25.98 3.57 -4.14
N TYR A 130 24.70 3.61 -3.74
CA TYR A 130 23.65 4.06 -4.64
C TYR A 130 23.70 5.59 -4.77
N MET A 131 23.88 6.08 -5.98
CA MET A 131 23.76 7.52 -6.26
C MET A 131 22.30 7.92 -6.23
N LYS A 132 21.48 7.34 -7.11
CA LYS A 132 20.03 7.49 -7.14
C LYS A 132 19.37 6.23 -7.68
N LYS A 133 18.32 5.74 -7.01
CA LYS A 133 17.52 4.59 -7.47
C LYS A 133 16.39 5.08 -8.38
N LYS A 134 15.94 4.22 -9.30
CA LYS A 134 14.72 4.40 -10.13
C LYS A 134 14.70 5.71 -10.91
N VAL A 135 15.81 6.01 -11.57
CA VAL A 135 15.98 7.19 -12.42
C VAL A 135 15.34 6.91 -13.78
N ASP A 136 14.54 7.84 -14.27
CA ASP A 136 13.93 7.73 -15.59
C ASP A 136 14.99 7.69 -16.67
N LYS A 137 14.72 6.97 -17.76
CA LYS A 137 15.74 6.61 -18.76
C LYS A 137 16.38 7.83 -19.44
N ASP A 138 15.62 8.87 -19.71
CA ASP A 138 16.09 10.13 -20.27
C ASP A 138 17.13 10.81 -19.36
N ILE A 139 16.86 10.87 -18.05
CA ILE A 139 17.79 11.42 -17.05
C ILE A 139 19.03 10.53 -16.91
N ALA A 140 18.88 9.21 -16.96
CA ALA A 140 20.01 8.28 -16.92
C ALA A 140 20.90 8.43 -18.16
N ASP A 141 20.32 8.67 -19.34
CA ASP A 141 21.05 8.94 -20.58
C ASP A 141 21.81 10.28 -20.51
N GLU A 142 21.26 11.32 -19.88
CA GLU A 142 21.98 12.57 -19.61
C GLU A 142 23.19 12.36 -18.70
N VAL A 143 23.03 11.56 -17.61
CA VAL A 143 24.16 11.19 -16.75
C VAL A 143 25.22 10.41 -17.54
N ARG A 144 24.80 9.49 -18.42
CA ARG A 144 25.69 8.68 -19.26
C ARG A 144 26.50 9.57 -20.21
N ALA A 145 25.84 10.52 -20.86
CA ALA A 145 26.49 11.50 -21.73
C ALA A 145 27.51 12.37 -20.96
N TYR A 146 27.16 12.82 -19.76
CA TYR A 146 28.07 13.57 -18.88
C TYR A 146 29.29 12.73 -18.47
N VAL A 147 29.07 11.45 -18.10
CA VAL A 147 30.15 10.51 -17.74
C VAL A 147 31.10 10.29 -18.89
N GLU A 148 30.60 10.15 -20.12
CA GLU A 148 31.41 9.99 -21.34
C GLU A 148 32.20 11.27 -21.67
N ASP A 149 31.56 12.45 -21.63
CA ASP A 149 32.21 13.74 -21.90
C ASP A 149 33.38 14.01 -20.93
N LYS A 150 33.17 13.75 -19.64
CA LYS A 150 34.17 13.96 -18.58
C LYS A 150 35.13 12.78 -18.43
N LYS A 151 34.94 11.68 -19.17
CA LYS A 151 35.72 10.43 -19.10
C LYS A 151 35.80 9.88 -17.67
N LEU A 152 34.70 9.92 -16.96
CA LEU A 152 34.60 9.40 -15.61
C LEU A 152 34.47 7.87 -15.61
N SER A 153 35.01 7.22 -14.57
CA SER A 153 34.83 5.80 -14.30
C SER A 153 34.31 5.59 -12.89
N GLY A 154 33.79 4.41 -12.61
CA GLY A 154 33.22 4.09 -11.30
C GLY A 154 31.76 4.53 -11.15
N ILE A 155 31.05 4.78 -12.26
CA ILE A 155 29.60 4.97 -12.28
C ILE A 155 29.00 3.80 -13.07
N SER A 156 28.01 3.16 -12.52
CA SER A 156 27.32 2.01 -13.11
C SER A 156 25.82 2.25 -13.19
N PHE A 157 25.21 1.73 -14.25
CA PHE A 157 23.78 1.81 -14.53
C PHE A 157 23.22 0.39 -14.52
N VAL A 158 22.21 0.18 -13.71
CA VAL A 158 21.55 -1.13 -13.57
C VAL A 158 20.08 -0.96 -13.91
N GLU A 159 19.57 -1.78 -14.82
CA GLU A 159 18.14 -1.78 -15.12
C GLU A 159 17.32 -2.06 -13.87
N ASP A 160 16.27 -1.28 -13.69
CA ASP A 160 15.35 -1.36 -12.55
C ASP A 160 13.92 -1.11 -13.06
N VAL A 161 12.95 -1.31 -12.19
CA VAL A 161 11.53 -1.20 -12.50
C VAL A 161 10.87 -0.25 -11.50
N LYS A 162 10.12 0.72 -12.03
CA LYS A 162 9.33 1.66 -11.23
C LYS A 162 7.85 1.41 -11.48
N ARG A 163 7.06 1.38 -10.40
CA ARG A 163 5.61 1.35 -10.51
C ARG A 163 5.10 2.67 -11.08
N PHE A 164 4.15 2.59 -11.99
CA PHE A 164 3.60 3.74 -12.68
C PHE A 164 2.07 3.68 -12.75
N TYR A 165 1.44 4.78 -12.42
CA TYR A 165 -0.01 4.96 -12.38
C TYR A 165 -0.42 5.98 -13.46
N PRO A 166 -0.93 5.52 -14.63
CA PRO A 166 -1.16 6.39 -15.79
C PRO A 166 -2.15 7.53 -15.55
N TYR A 167 -3.02 7.37 -14.56
CA TYR A 167 -4.09 8.33 -14.24
C TYR A 167 -3.82 9.14 -12.97
N ASN A 168 -2.57 9.12 -12.48
CA ASN A 168 -2.11 9.87 -11.31
C ASN A 168 -2.95 9.60 -10.06
N ASN A 169 -4.00 10.40 -9.80
CA ASN A 169 -4.81 10.34 -8.59
C ASN A 169 -6.10 9.50 -8.71
N LEU A 170 -6.41 8.96 -9.90
CA LEU A 170 -7.62 8.15 -10.11
C LEU A 170 -7.62 6.92 -9.20
N ALA A 171 -8.70 6.74 -8.44
CA ALA A 171 -8.90 5.64 -7.50
C ALA A 171 -7.75 5.47 -6.49
N SER A 172 -7.07 6.58 -6.10
CA SER A 172 -5.87 6.55 -5.27
C SER A 172 -6.05 5.78 -3.96
N HIS A 173 -7.20 5.92 -3.30
CA HIS A 173 -7.51 5.23 -2.05
C HIS A 173 -7.87 3.74 -2.21
N ILE A 174 -8.12 3.30 -3.45
CA ILE A 174 -8.40 1.90 -3.79
C ILE A 174 -7.12 1.22 -4.24
N ILE A 175 -6.47 1.77 -5.26
CA ILE A 175 -5.26 1.19 -5.85
C ILE A 175 -4.15 1.14 -4.82
N GLY A 176 -3.93 2.24 -4.09
CA GLY A 176 -2.79 2.37 -3.20
C GLY A 176 -1.49 2.53 -3.97
N PHE A 177 -0.37 2.37 -3.29
CA PHE A 177 0.95 2.57 -3.89
C PHE A 177 1.99 1.62 -3.31
N VAL A 178 3.14 1.55 -3.97
CA VAL A 178 4.29 0.73 -3.57
C VAL A 178 5.41 1.58 -2.97
N GLY A 179 6.21 0.95 -2.12
CA GLY A 179 7.45 1.52 -1.59
C GLY A 179 8.61 1.47 -2.59
N ASN A 180 9.77 1.94 -2.15
CA ASN A 180 10.99 1.94 -2.95
C ASN A 180 11.43 0.55 -3.41
N ASP A 181 11.13 -0.48 -2.64
CA ASP A 181 11.49 -1.87 -2.94
C ASP A 181 10.34 -2.64 -3.63
N ASN A 182 9.40 -1.91 -4.24
CA ASN A 182 8.21 -2.42 -4.94
C ASN A 182 7.23 -3.22 -4.05
N GLN A 183 7.35 -3.16 -2.73
CA GLN A 183 6.39 -3.72 -1.79
C GLN A 183 5.14 -2.84 -1.74
N GLY A 184 3.96 -3.44 -1.77
CA GLY A 184 2.69 -2.75 -1.60
C GLY A 184 2.56 -2.16 -0.20
N LEU A 185 2.20 -0.88 -0.09
CA LEU A 185 2.09 -0.18 1.18
C LEU A 185 0.65 0.15 1.57
N GLU A 186 -0.19 0.48 0.60
CA GLU A 186 -1.60 0.81 0.82
C GLU A 186 -2.50 0.21 -0.28
N GLY A 187 -3.80 0.12 -0.03
CA GLY A 187 -4.81 -0.30 -0.99
C GLY A 187 -4.63 -1.71 -1.54
N ILE A 188 -5.08 -1.93 -2.76
CA ILE A 188 -4.96 -3.20 -3.51
C ILE A 188 -3.49 -3.59 -3.71
N GLU A 189 -2.60 -2.62 -3.90
CA GLU A 189 -1.15 -2.90 -3.97
C GLU A 189 -0.63 -3.62 -2.72
N SER A 190 -1.17 -3.31 -1.54
CA SER A 190 -0.78 -3.97 -0.28
C SER A 190 -1.53 -5.27 -0.04
N ILE A 191 -2.82 -5.32 -0.35
CA ILE A 191 -3.65 -6.50 -0.08
C ILE A 191 -3.29 -7.67 -1.00
N CYS A 192 -3.00 -7.36 -2.27
CA CYS A 192 -2.59 -8.34 -3.28
C CYS A 192 -1.07 -8.34 -3.48
N ASP A 193 -0.27 -8.01 -2.45
CA ASP A 193 1.18 -7.91 -2.62
C ASP A 193 1.81 -9.25 -2.99
N ASP A 194 1.35 -10.34 -2.42
CA ASP A 194 1.84 -11.69 -2.68
C ASP A 194 1.57 -12.11 -4.15
N GLU A 195 0.38 -11.81 -4.69
CA GLU A 195 0.01 -12.12 -6.06
C GLU A 195 0.73 -11.20 -7.06
N LEU A 196 0.79 -9.90 -6.72
CA LEU A 196 1.37 -8.89 -7.61
C LEU A 196 2.89 -8.96 -7.69
N SER A 197 3.61 -9.32 -6.61
CA SER A 197 5.07 -9.21 -6.54
C SER A 197 5.81 -10.22 -7.40
N GLY A 198 5.24 -11.39 -7.62
CA GLY A 198 5.90 -12.51 -8.30
C GLY A 198 7.05 -13.11 -7.49
N VAL A 199 7.83 -13.98 -8.14
CA VAL A 199 8.97 -14.66 -7.52
C VAL A 199 10.26 -14.22 -8.21
N PRO A 200 11.21 -13.58 -7.50
CA PRO A 200 12.46 -13.15 -8.10
C PRO A 200 13.30 -14.34 -8.58
N GLY A 201 13.92 -14.19 -9.73
CA GLY A 201 14.90 -15.12 -10.26
C GLY A 201 16.28 -14.93 -9.62
N ARG A 202 17.20 -15.87 -9.88
CA ARG A 202 18.58 -15.82 -9.41
C ARG A 202 19.55 -16.19 -10.51
N VAL A 203 20.62 -15.41 -10.64
CA VAL A 203 21.78 -15.74 -11.47
C VAL A 203 22.95 -16.03 -10.53
N VAL A 204 23.30 -17.28 -10.40
CA VAL A 204 24.46 -17.72 -9.60
C VAL A 204 25.66 -17.82 -10.52
N THR A 205 26.53 -16.79 -10.52
CA THR A 205 27.75 -16.75 -11.32
C THR A 205 28.95 -17.14 -10.43
N THR A 206 29.66 -18.21 -10.78
CA THR A 206 30.92 -18.59 -10.11
C THR A 206 32.10 -17.85 -10.75
N GLN A 207 32.66 -16.86 -10.07
CA GLN A 207 33.90 -16.22 -10.49
C GLN A 207 35.12 -17.03 -9.99
N LYS A 208 35.95 -17.52 -10.91
CA LYS A 208 37.24 -18.10 -10.57
C LYS A 208 38.29 -17.00 -10.34
N THR A 209 38.86 -16.95 -9.14
CA THR A 209 39.86 -15.96 -8.68
C THR A 209 41.24 -16.13 -9.32
N THR A 210 41.41 -16.96 -10.34
CA THR A 210 42.71 -17.15 -11.02
C THR A 210 42.54 -16.74 -12.48
N GLY A 211 43.26 -15.68 -12.88
CA GLY A 211 43.32 -15.10 -14.21
C GLY A 211 43.88 -16.00 -15.31
N LEU A 212 43.39 -17.21 -15.45
CA LEU A 212 43.60 -18.11 -16.57
C LEU A 212 42.22 -18.40 -17.19
N GLU A 213 41.99 -17.80 -18.31
CA GLU A 213 40.87 -18.11 -19.23
C GLU A 213 40.95 -19.59 -19.62
N SER A 214 40.20 -20.44 -18.97
CA SER A 214 39.75 -21.70 -19.55
C SER A 214 38.75 -22.38 -18.62
N GLY A 215 37.52 -22.48 -19.08
CA GLY A 215 36.54 -23.44 -18.60
C GLY A 215 35.26 -22.85 -18.03
N THR A 216 34.21 -23.05 -18.77
CA THR A 216 32.77 -23.06 -18.44
C THR A 216 32.41 -22.38 -17.12
N ASN A 217 31.94 -21.13 -17.24
CA ASN A 217 31.13 -20.49 -16.21
C ASN A 217 29.84 -21.33 -16.08
N TYR A 218 29.68 -21.99 -14.95
CA TYR A 218 28.38 -22.56 -14.61
C TYR A 218 27.50 -21.39 -14.12
N GLU A 219 26.66 -20.89 -15.00
CA GLU A 219 25.57 -20.02 -14.66
C GLU A 219 24.35 -20.91 -14.35
N ASN A 220 23.98 -21.03 -13.10
CA ASN A 220 22.65 -21.52 -12.76
C ASN A 220 21.70 -20.31 -12.82
N TYR A 221 20.91 -20.27 -13.89
CA TYR A 221 19.86 -19.27 -14.09
C TYR A 221 18.54 -19.86 -13.58
N ILE A 222 17.97 -19.23 -12.55
CA ILE A 222 16.59 -19.48 -12.12
C ILE A 222 15.78 -18.31 -12.66
N GLU A 223 14.87 -18.58 -13.57
CA GLU A 223 14.04 -17.56 -14.21
C GLU A 223 13.10 -16.89 -13.19
N ALA A 224 12.98 -15.56 -13.26
CA ALA A 224 12.00 -14.82 -12.48
C ALA A 224 10.59 -15.17 -12.95
N GLN A 225 9.67 -15.36 -12.03
CA GLN A 225 8.25 -15.53 -12.34
C GLN A 225 7.53 -14.20 -12.08
N ASP A 226 7.04 -13.57 -13.15
CA ASP A 226 6.31 -12.31 -13.05
C ASP A 226 5.03 -12.48 -12.21
N GLY A 227 4.67 -11.43 -11.48
CA GLY A 227 3.47 -11.42 -10.64
C GLY A 227 2.18 -11.51 -11.45
N SER A 228 1.16 -12.06 -10.81
CA SER A 228 -0.20 -12.10 -11.34
C SER A 228 -0.81 -10.70 -11.36
N SER A 229 -1.70 -10.45 -12.30
CA SER A 229 -2.39 -9.16 -12.43
C SER A 229 -3.77 -9.23 -11.79
N VAL A 230 -4.23 -8.11 -11.25
CA VAL A 230 -5.53 -7.98 -10.58
C VAL A 230 -6.47 -7.17 -11.46
N VAL A 231 -7.67 -7.70 -11.72
CA VAL A 231 -8.76 -6.99 -12.38
C VAL A 231 -9.76 -6.56 -11.33
N LEU A 232 -10.02 -5.26 -11.26
CA LEU A 232 -10.95 -4.67 -10.29
C LEU A 232 -12.39 -4.64 -10.83
N THR A 233 -13.36 -4.46 -9.94
CA THR A 233 -14.75 -4.15 -10.28
C THR A 233 -14.94 -2.69 -10.70
N ILE A 234 -13.98 -1.82 -10.40
CA ILE A 234 -13.96 -0.39 -10.73
C ILE A 234 -14.08 -0.18 -12.25
N ASP A 235 -14.95 0.74 -12.64
CA ASP A 235 -15.03 1.26 -14.01
C ASP A 235 -14.32 2.60 -14.07
N GLU A 236 -13.28 2.71 -14.89
CA GLU A 236 -12.42 3.92 -14.98
C GLU A 236 -13.25 5.16 -15.35
N VAL A 237 -14.25 5.02 -16.23
CA VAL A 237 -15.08 6.14 -16.67
C VAL A 237 -16.01 6.61 -15.55
N ILE A 238 -16.68 5.67 -14.86
CA ILE A 238 -17.56 6.01 -13.73
C ILE A 238 -16.74 6.64 -12.61
N GLN A 239 -15.58 6.05 -12.28
CA GLN A 239 -14.65 6.57 -11.26
C GLN A 239 -14.23 8.01 -11.57
N GLY A 240 -13.82 8.29 -12.81
CA GLY A 240 -13.41 9.63 -13.23
C GLY A 240 -14.53 10.67 -13.13
N TYR A 241 -15.77 10.30 -13.49
CA TYR A 241 -16.92 11.17 -13.32
C TYR A 241 -17.22 11.43 -11.83
N VAL A 242 -17.21 10.39 -11.00
CA VAL A 242 -17.46 10.52 -9.56
C VAL A 242 -16.43 11.43 -8.92
N GLU A 243 -15.15 11.22 -9.18
CA GLU A 243 -14.07 12.05 -8.63
C GLU A 243 -14.20 13.52 -9.03
N LYS A 244 -14.40 13.77 -10.32
CA LYS A 244 -14.55 15.13 -10.84
C LYS A 244 -15.73 15.86 -10.19
N HIS A 245 -16.88 15.21 -10.09
CA HIS A 245 -18.08 15.85 -9.53
C HIS A 245 -18.00 15.99 -8.02
N LEU A 246 -17.38 15.02 -7.31
CA LEU A 246 -17.16 15.09 -5.88
C LEU A 246 -16.22 16.24 -5.52
N GLU A 247 -15.12 16.41 -6.26
CA GLU A 247 -14.17 17.50 -6.03
C GLU A 247 -14.82 18.87 -6.31
N ASN A 248 -15.58 18.99 -7.39
CA ASN A 248 -16.35 20.21 -7.68
C ASN A 248 -17.34 20.55 -6.56
N ALA A 249 -18.05 19.54 -6.04
CA ALA A 249 -18.97 19.71 -4.92
C ALA A 249 -18.25 20.12 -3.64
N ARG A 250 -17.09 19.50 -3.34
CA ARG A 250 -16.26 19.82 -2.18
C ARG A 250 -15.81 21.29 -2.21
N ILE A 251 -15.31 21.75 -3.35
CA ILE A 251 -14.84 23.12 -3.52
C ILE A 251 -16.01 24.12 -3.45
N ALA A 252 -17.09 23.87 -4.21
CA ALA A 252 -18.25 24.77 -4.28
C ALA A 252 -18.93 24.97 -2.92
N ASN A 253 -18.97 23.92 -2.09
CA ASN A 253 -19.60 23.95 -0.78
C ASN A 253 -18.60 24.16 0.39
N LYS A 254 -17.31 24.36 0.09
CA LYS A 254 -16.24 24.56 1.10
C LYS A 254 -16.23 23.46 2.16
N LEU A 255 -16.23 22.19 1.72
CA LEU A 255 -16.26 21.03 2.62
C LEU A 255 -14.87 20.79 3.20
N GLU A 256 -14.57 21.40 4.34
CA GLU A 256 -13.25 21.34 5.00
C GLU A 256 -12.89 19.94 5.50
N GLN A 257 -13.89 19.16 5.93
CA GLN A 257 -13.67 17.78 6.41
C GLN A 257 -13.50 16.78 5.27
N GLY A 258 -13.69 17.22 4.02
CA GLY A 258 -13.63 16.38 2.84
C GLY A 258 -15.00 15.83 2.41
N ALA A 259 -14.98 14.88 1.49
CA ALA A 259 -16.17 14.26 0.94
C ALA A 259 -15.86 12.83 0.51
N ALA A 260 -16.88 11.96 0.50
CA ALA A 260 -16.78 10.60 -0.03
C ALA A 260 -18.00 10.29 -0.92
N ALA A 261 -17.80 9.42 -1.91
CA ALA A 261 -18.85 8.88 -2.75
C ALA A 261 -18.54 7.44 -3.12
N VAL A 262 -19.58 6.60 -3.17
CA VAL A 262 -19.49 5.19 -3.58
C VAL A 262 -20.59 4.90 -4.60
N VAL A 263 -20.26 4.15 -5.66
CA VAL A 263 -21.20 3.60 -6.63
C VAL A 263 -21.08 2.09 -6.62
N MET A 264 -22.20 1.41 -6.42
CA MET A 264 -22.25 -0.05 -6.25
C MET A 264 -23.32 -0.64 -7.16
N ASP A 265 -23.03 -1.78 -7.77
CA ASP A 265 -24.06 -2.59 -8.42
C ASP A 265 -24.87 -3.31 -7.35
N VAL A 266 -26.16 -3.01 -7.30
CA VAL A 266 -27.06 -3.53 -6.26
C VAL A 266 -27.26 -5.05 -6.33
N ASN A 267 -27.04 -5.67 -7.51
CA ASN A 267 -27.31 -7.09 -7.72
C ASN A 267 -26.08 -7.99 -7.49
N THR A 268 -24.88 -7.40 -7.43
CA THR A 268 -23.64 -8.19 -7.33
C THR A 268 -22.78 -7.80 -6.13
N GLY A 269 -22.88 -6.56 -5.66
CA GLY A 269 -21.97 -6.00 -4.67
C GLY A 269 -20.69 -5.40 -5.27
N ASP A 270 -20.54 -5.41 -6.62
CA ASP A 270 -19.40 -4.77 -7.29
C ASP A 270 -19.33 -3.30 -6.94
N ILE A 271 -18.19 -2.83 -6.48
CA ILE A 271 -17.92 -1.40 -6.34
C ILE A 271 -17.44 -0.87 -7.69
N LEU A 272 -18.30 -0.11 -8.35
CA LEU A 272 -18.00 0.47 -9.67
C LEU A 272 -17.16 1.73 -9.58
N ALA A 273 -17.31 2.49 -8.48
CA ALA A 273 -16.48 3.64 -8.14
C ALA A 273 -16.49 3.89 -6.63
N MET A 274 -15.38 4.33 -6.10
CA MET A 274 -15.24 4.81 -4.72
C MET A 274 -14.24 5.94 -4.68
N SER A 275 -14.66 7.10 -4.21
CA SER A 275 -13.82 8.30 -4.14
C SER A 275 -13.85 8.90 -2.75
N SER A 276 -12.70 9.33 -2.29
CA SER A 276 -12.52 10.14 -1.08
C SER A 276 -11.75 11.41 -1.46
N LYS A 277 -12.19 12.58 -0.98
CA LYS A 277 -11.53 13.86 -1.24
C LYS A 277 -11.20 14.58 0.08
N PRO A 278 -10.05 15.28 0.16
CA PRO A 278 -9.01 15.40 -0.87
C PRO A 278 -8.27 14.08 -1.10
N ASP A 279 -7.69 13.92 -2.30
CA ASP A 279 -6.89 12.76 -2.72
C ASP A 279 -5.42 13.14 -2.97
N TYR A 280 -4.64 12.18 -3.50
CA TYR A 280 -3.20 12.33 -3.74
C TYR A 280 -2.79 11.64 -5.05
N ASP A 281 -1.64 12.07 -5.60
CA ASP A 281 -1.02 11.42 -6.78
C ASP A 281 -0.32 10.12 -6.35
N LEU A 282 -0.69 9.01 -6.98
CA LEU A 282 -0.09 7.69 -6.72
C LEU A 282 1.38 7.60 -7.13
N ASN A 283 1.83 8.43 -8.08
CA ASN A 283 3.24 8.50 -8.48
C ASN A 283 4.08 9.32 -7.49
N GLU A 284 3.44 10.19 -6.66
CA GLU A 284 4.07 11.00 -5.62
C GLU A 284 3.35 10.87 -4.27
N PRO A 285 3.21 9.65 -3.71
CA PRO A 285 2.32 9.41 -2.57
C PRO A 285 2.80 10.04 -1.26
N PHE A 286 4.01 10.58 -1.23
CA PHE A 286 4.60 11.25 -0.06
C PHE A 286 4.64 12.78 -0.20
N ALA A 287 4.07 13.34 -1.27
CA ALA A 287 4.05 14.77 -1.49
C ALA A 287 3.13 15.50 -0.50
N ILE A 288 3.59 16.63 0.04
CA ILE A 288 2.73 17.55 0.78
C ILE A 288 1.88 18.32 -0.22
N THR A 289 0.61 17.98 -0.30
CA THR A 289 -0.35 18.55 -1.25
C THR A 289 -0.86 19.92 -0.78
N ASP A 290 -1.48 20.67 -1.69
CA ASP A 290 -2.11 21.95 -1.34
C ASP A 290 -3.26 21.78 -0.35
N ALA A 291 -3.94 20.63 -0.34
CA ALA A 291 -4.96 20.30 0.64
C ALA A 291 -4.38 20.16 2.06
N ILE A 292 -3.18 19.58 2.18
CA ILE A 292 -2.46 19.50 3.46
C ILE A 292 -2.03 20.91 3.91
N ARG A 293 -1.46 21.70 3.00
CA ARG A 293 -1.04 23.08 3.29
C ARG A 293 -2.21 23.97 3.72
N ALA A 294 -3.37 23.82 3.07
CA ALA A 294 -4.58 24.55 3.43
C ALA A 294 -5.11 24.20 4.82
N LYS A 295 -4.90 22.95 5.27
CA LYS A 295 -5.32 22.50 6.60
C LYS A 295 -4.32 22.82 7.71
N TYR A 296 -3.01 22.78 7.38
CA TYR A 296 -1.91 22.99 8.32
C TYR A 296 -1.01 24.12 7.83
N ASP A 297 -1.33 25.34 8.25
CA ASP A 297 -0.55 26.53 7.86
C ASP A 297 0.91 26.41 8.34
N GLY A 298 1.87 26.73 7.46
CA GLY A 298 3.30 26.64 7.74
C GLY A 298 3.87 25.21 7.83
N ILE A 299 3.16 24.17 7.40
CA ILE A 299 3.58 22.77 7.55
C ILE A 299 4.93 22.46 6.88
N ASP A 300 5.24 23.08 5.72
CA ASP A 300 6.51 22.84 5.03
C ASP A 300 7.71 23.29 5.88
N ASP A 301 7.60 24.42 6.60
CA ASP A 301 8.65 24.91 7.48
C ASP A 301 8.70 24.14 8.81
N GLU A 302 7.54 23.75 9.32
CA GLU A 302 7.44 22.86 10.49
C GLU A 302 8.18 21.54 10.22
N LEU A 303 7.87 20.86 9.10
CA LEU A 303 8.51 19.60 8.76
C LEU A 303 10.01 19.71 8.51
N LYS A 304 10.48 20.82 7.91
CA LYS A 304 11.93 21.06 7.72
C LYS A 304 12.69 21.26 9.05
N ALA A 305 12.01 21.71 10.10
CA ALA A 305 12.60 21.92 11.42
C ALA A 305 12.67 20.65 12.27
N LEU A 306 11.99 19.57 11.85
CA LEU A 306 11.90 18.31 12.56
C LEU A 306 12.86 17.27 11.95
N GLU A 307 13.37 16.35 12.78
CA GLU A 307 14.23 15.25 12.37
C GLU A 307 13.82 13.93 13.03
N GLY A 308 14.23 12.81 12.44
CA GLY A 308 14.08 11.47 13.03
C GLY A 308 12.63 11.09 13.32
N GLU A 309 12.37 10.63 14.54
CA GLU A 309 11.03 10.14 14.95
C GLU A 309 9.98 11.23 15.00
N GLU A 310 10.35 12.47 15.36
CA GLU A 310 9.41 13.59 15.43
C GLU A 310 8.92 13.99 14.03
N TYR A 311 9.84 14.04 13.06
CA TYR A 311 9.49 14.23 11.65
C TYR A 311 8.53 13.13 11.17
N ASN A 312 8.90 11.86 11.38
CA ASN A 312 8.08 10.74 10.91
C ASN A 312 6.68 10.74 11.52
N LYS A 313 6.57 11.01 12.82
CA LYS A 313 5.27 11.10 13.50
C LYS A 313 4.40 12.22 12.92
N ARG A 314 4.98 13.41 12.79
CA ARG A 314 4.24 14.57 12.28
C ARG A 314 3.87 14.41 10.80
N PHE A 315 4.80 13.93 10.00
CA PHE A 315 4.56 13.63 8.60
C PHE A 315 3.43 12.61 8.43
N ASN A 316 3.46 11.51 9.17
CA ASN A 316 2.41 10.48 9.11
C ASN A 316 1.05 11.02 9.56
N GLU A 317 1.00 11.93 10.52
CA GLU A 317 -0.25 12.59 10.94
C GLU A 317 -0.85 13.44 9.81
N VAL A 318 -0.05 14.32 9.21
CA VAL A 318 -0.57 15.26 8.20
C VAL A 318 -0.91 14.60 6.88
N ILE A 319 -0.16 13.57 6.48
CA ILE A 319 -0.39 12.87 5.21
C ILE A 319 -1.72 12.10 5.21
N GLN A 320 -2.23 11.68 6.37
CA GLN A 320 -3.53 11.06 6.52
C GLN A 320 -4.70 11.97 6.07
N THR A 321 -4.47 13.27 5.96
CA THR A 321 -5.47 14.20 5.41
C THR A 321 -5.92 13.80 4.01
N VAL A 322 -5.00 13.29 3.19
CA VAL A 322 -5.24 12.91 1.79
C VAL A 322 -5.26 11.40 1.57
N ARG A 323 -4.66 10.59 2.48
CA ARG A 323 -4.59 9.13 2.31
C ARG A 323 -5.75 8.37 2.95
N ARG A 324 -6.42 8.97 3.93
CA ARG A 324 -7.53 8.33 4.63
C ARG A 324 -8.72 8.11 3.69
N ASN A 325 -9.10 6.86 3.46
CA ASN A 325 -10.30 6.52 2.68
C ASN A 325 -11.56 6.73 3.52
N LYS A 326 -12.19 7.89 3.37
CA LYS A 326 -13.38 8.28 4.15
C LYS A 326 -14.59 7.40 3.89
N ALA A 327 -14.64 6.69 2.78
CA ALA A 327 -15.76 5.82 2.44
C ALA A 327 -15.83 4.56 3.33
N VAL A 328 -14.68 4.09 3.83
CA VAL A 328 -14.58 2.85 4.63
C VAL A 328 -14.11 3.09 6.07
N VAL A 329 -13.36 4.18 6.31
CA VAL A 329 -12.71 4.44 7.60
C VAL A 329 -13.48 5.46 8.45
N ASP A 330 -14.18 6.42 7.83
CA ASP A 330 -14.90 7.46 8.54
C ASP A 330 -16.36 7.08 8.72
N SER A 331 -16.82 7.10 9.97
CA SER A 331 -18.23 6.91 10.29
C SER A 331 -18.92 8.27 10.55
N TYR A 332 -20.20 8.34 10.18
CA TYR A 332 -21.01 9.54 10.33
C TYR A 332 -22.47 9.17 10.71
N GLU A 333 -23.21 10.12 11.24
CA GLU A 333 -24.65 9.94 11.42
C GLU A 333 -25.37 10.00 10.07
N PRO A 334 -25.99 8.87 9.60
CA PRO A 334 -26.53 8.80 8.24
C PRO A 334 -27.74 9.70 8.01
N GLY A 335 -28.38 10.17 9.09
CA GLY A 335 -29.54 11.03 9.02
C GLY A 335 -30.69 10.39 8.21
N SER A 336 -31.36 11.19 7.40
CA SER A 336 -32.58 10.76 6.68
C SER A 336 -32.38 9.68 5.63
N THR A 337 -31.14 9.36 5.23
CA THR A 337 -30.88 8.22 4.33
C THR A 337 -31.17 6.88 5.02
N PHE A 338 -30.98 6.81 6.34
CA PHE A 338 -31.28 5.65 7.15
C PHE A 338 -32.79 5.30 7.22
N LYS A 339 -33.65 6.27 6.90
CA LYS A 339 -35.10 6.07 6.91
C LYS A 339 -35.57 5.02 5.88
N SER A 340 -34.83 4.79 4.81
CA SER A 340 -35.12 3.71 3.86
C SER A 340 -35.05 2.34 4.55
N VAL A 341 -34.05 2.13 5.39
CA VAL A 341 -33.89 0.91 6.19
C VAL A 341 -34.99 0.79 7.23
N VAL A 342 -35.30 1.86 7.97
CA VAL A 342 -36.34 1.85 9.00
C VAL A 342 -37.74 1.64 8.39
N ALA A 343 -38.02 2.22 7.22
CA ALA A 343 -39.25 2.02 6.49
C ALA A 343 -39.43 0.55 6.08
N SER A 344 -38.40 -0.05 5.49
CA SER A 344 -38.42 -1.46 5.10
C SER A 344 -38.56 -2.41 6.30
N LEU A 345 -37.87 -2.14 7.40
CA LEU A 345 -38.04 -2.88 8.64
C LEU A 345 -39.45 -2.79 9.23
N GLY A 346 -40.05 -1.60 9.14
CA GLY A 346 -41.45 -1.38 9.59
C GLY A 346 -42.43 -2.24 8.82
N LEU A 347 -42.28 -2.34 7.51
CA LEU A 347 -43.10 -3.20 6.63
C LEU A 347 -42.81 -4.68 6.86
N GLU A 348 -41.53 -5.08 6.82
CA GLU A 348 -41.09 -6.47 6.97
C GLU A 348 -41.54 -7.10 8.30
N THR A 349 -41.45 -6.33 9.37
CA THR A 349 -41.92 -6.82 10.71
C THR A 349 -43.43 -6.77 10.87
N GLY A 350 -44.19 -6.26 9.89
CA GLY A 350 -45.63 -6.04 10.01
C GLY A 350 -46.02 -4.99 11.06
N ALA A 351 -45.04 -4.24 11.58
CA ALA A 351 -45.27 -3.16 12.55
C ALA A 351 -46.05 -1.99 11.96
N VAL A 352 -45.90 -1.78 10.67
CA VAL A 352 -46.66 -0.77 9.88
C VAL A 352 -47.12 -1.37 8.54
N LYS A 353 -48.17 -0.78 7.98
CA LYS A 353 -48.72 -1.11 6.67
C LYS A 353 -48.71 0.12 5.80
N LEU A 354 -48.86 -0.04 4.46
CA LEU A 354 -48.90 1.06 3.51
C LEU A 354 -50.07 2.02 3.76
N GLU A 355 -51.17 1.53 4.29
CA GLU A 355 -52.39 2.25 4.62
C GLU A 355 -52.32 3.03 5.94
N ASP A 356 -51.29 2.75 6.77
CA ASP A 356 -51.17 3.40 8.08
C ASP A 356 -50.97 4.91 7.92
N THR A 357 -51.49 5.64 8.90
CA THR A 357 -51.33 7.08 8.98
C THR A 357 -50.55 7.52 10.21
N PHE A 358 -49.82 8.60 10.09
CA PHE A 358 -48.94 9.13 11.13
C PHE A 358 -49.25 10.61 11.37
N GLN A 359 -49.15 11.05 12.62
CA GLN A 359 -49.39 12.45 12.99
C GLN A 359 -48.09 13.20 13.16
N CYS A 360 -48.02 14.40 12.64
CA CYS A 360 -46.88 15.30 12.79
C CYS A 360 -47.33 16.73 13.11
N SER A 361 -47.18 17.13 14.36
CA SER A 361 -47.44 18.51 14.84
C SER A 361 -46.19 19.41 14.77
N GLY A 362 -45.12 18.97 14.09
CA GLY A 362 -43.81 19.67 14.06
C GLY A 362 -42.87 19.25 15.20
N VAL A 363 -43.37 18.55 16.20
CA VAL A 363 -42.59 18.04 17.34
C VAL A 363 -43.16 16.70 17.81
N GLN A 364 -42.26 15.81 18.26
CA GLN A 364 -42.61 14.55 18.92
C GLN A 364 -42.00 14.54 20.32
N GLN A 365 -42.81 14.31 21.34
CA GLN A 365 -42.36 14.10 22.70
C GLN A 365 -41.98 12.63 22.89
N VAL A 366 -40.75 12.38 23.40
CA VAL A 366 -40.26 11.05 23.76
C VAL A 366 -39.66 11.16 25.17
N LEU A 367 -40.35 10.62 26.14
CA LEU A 367 -40.01 10.85 27.56
C LEU A 367 -39.90 12.35 27.88
N THR A 368 -38.74 12.82 28.31
CA THR A 368 -38.45 14.22 28.61
C THR A 368 -38.03 15.04 27.38
N GLU A 369 -37.65 14.35 26.28
CA GLU A 369 -37.05 14.98 25.10
C GLU A 369 -38.11 15.43 24.09
N ARG A 370 -37.85 16.59 23.47
CA ARG A 370 -38.69 17.16 22.41
C ARG A 370 -37.93 17.13 21.08
N ILE A 371 -38.26 16.18 20.23
CA ILE A 371 -37.61 15.97 18.92
C ILE A 371 -38.41 16.65 17.84
N HIS A 372 -37.75 17.51 17.07
CA HIS A 372 -38.41 18.34 16.08
C HIS A 372 -38.38 17.76 14.67
N CYS A 373 -39.47 18.01 13.94
CA CYS A 373 -39.48 17.87 12.49
C CYS A 373 -38.71 19.00 11.80
N ALA A 374 -38.18 18.74 10.61
CA ALA A 374 -37.63 19.80 9.76
C ALA A 374 -38.72 20.87 9.44
N ASN A 375 -39.94 20.43 9.15
CA ASN A 375 -41.12 21.30 9.09
C ASN A 375 -41.64 21.56 10.51
N ARG A 376 -41.32 22.71 11.07
CA ARG A 376 -41.73 23.14 12.43
C ARG A 376 -43.24 23.32 12.60
N ASN A 377 -43.98 23.59 11.49
CA ASN A 377 -45.42 23.68 11.51
C ASN A 377 -46.13 22.33 11.49
N GLY A 378 -45.34 21.23 11.32
CA GLY A 378 -45.89 19.89 11.17
C GLY A 378 -46.42 19.59 9.77
N HIS A 379 -46.66 18.31 9.53
CA HIS A 379 -47.25 17.82 8.26
C HIS A 379 -48.73 17.40 8.43
N GLY A 380 -49.28 17.51 9.65
CA GLY A 380 -50.59 16.99 9.98
C GLY A 380 -50.67 15.46 9.90
N THR A 381 -51.84 14.97 9.52
CA THR A 381 -52.04 13.53 9.25
C THR A 381 -51.50 13.19 7.86
N GLN A 382 -50.63 12.19 7.78
CA GLN A 382 -49.99 11.76 6.52
C GLN A 382 -49.94 10.25 6.42
N THR A 383 -50.13 9.73 5.21
CA THR A 383 -49.95 8.28 4.95
C THR A 383 -48.50 7.87 5.09
N PHE A 384 -48.22 6.58 5.14
CA PHE A 384 -46.85 6.04 5.14
C PHE A 384 -46.01 6.60 3.99
N ALA A 385 -46.50 6.52 2.77
CA ALA A 385 -45.82 7.07 1.58
C ALA A 385 -45.54 8.58 1.67
N GLN A 386 -46.49 9.35 2.25
CA GLN A 386 -46.28 10.78 2.50
C GLN A 386 -45.23 11.04 3.58
N ALA A 387 -45.21 10.22 4.62
CA ALA A 387 -44.19 10.31 5.70
C ALA A 387 -42.78 10.05 5.18
N VAL A 388 -42.59 9.06 4.29
CA VAL A 388 -41.33 8.79 3.59
C VAL A 388 -40.96 9.97 2.67
N ARG A 389 -41.87 10.40 1.78
CA ARG A 389 -41.63 11.52 0.85
C ARG A 389 -41.26 12.82 1.56
N ASN A 390 -41.94 13.11 2.68
CA ASN A 390 -41.73 14.33 3.47
C ASN A 390 -40.53 14.22 4.41
N SER A 391 -39.88 13.04 4.48
CA SER A 391 -38.78 12.73 5.43
C SER A 391 -39.11 13.16 6.86
N CYS A 392 -40.34 12.80 7.33
CA CYS A 392 -40.93 13.30 8.56
C CYS A 392 -40.36 12.60 9.81
N ASN A 393 -39.53 13.27 10.61
CA ASN A 393 -38.95 12.71 11.83
C ASN A 393 -40.02 12.18 12.82
N PRO A 394 -41.09 12.93 13.20
CA PRO A 394 -42.15 12.41 14.07
C PRO A 394 -42.80 11.12 13.58
N ALA A 395 -43.03 10.98 12.26
CA ALA A 395 -43.58 9.76 11.70
C ALA A 395 -42.62 8.58 11.83
N PHE A 396 -41.32 8.79 11.55
CA PHE A 396 -40.31 7.74 11.70
C PHE A 396 -40.05 7.35 13.16
N ILE A 397 -40.15 8.25 14.11
CA ILE A 397 -40.16 7.92 15.53
C ILE A 397 -41.32 7.00 15.86
N GLN A 398 -42.54 7.29 15.39
CA GLN A 398 -43.73 6.42 15.59
C GLN A 398 -43.52 5.05 14.91
N ILE A 399 -42.92 4.97 13.74
CA ILE A 399 -42.57 3.73 13.07
C ILE A 399 -41.59 2.92 13.93
N GLY A 400 -40.48 3.52 14.38
CA GLY A 400 -39.49 2.84 15.25
C GLY A 400 -40.11 2.34 16.56
N GLN A 401 -40.97 3.15 17.20
CA GLN A 401 -41.70 2.74 18.43
C GLN A 401 -42.63 1.55 18.17
N LYS A 402 -43.32 1.49 17.01
CA LYS A 402 -44.14 0.32 16.62
C LYS A 402 -43.31 -0.93 16.35
N ILE A 403 -42.10 -0.77 15.73
CA ILE A 403 -41.17 -1.89 15.54
C ILE A 403 -40.73 -2.43 16.93
N GLY A 404 -40.39 -1.55 17.85
CA GLY A 404 -39.85 -1.86 19.16
C GLY A 404 -38.36 -2.13 19.17
N LYS A 405 -37.72 -1.91 20.32
CA LYS A 405 -36.23 -1.89 20.49
C LYS A 405 -35.56 -3.15 20.00
N GLU A 406 -35.99 -4.30 20.44
CA GLU A 406 -35.36 -5.58 20.10
C GLU A 406 -35.41 -5.87 18.59
N ARG A 407 -36.60 -5.76 17.98
CA ARG A 407 -36.74 -5.99 16.52
C ARG A 407 -36.01 -4.94 15.69
N PHE A 408 -35.96 -3.69 16.17
CA PHE A 408 -35.20 -2.60 15.52
C PHE A 408 -33.72 -2.92 15.48
N LEU A 409 -33.10 -3.21 16.62
CA LEU A 409 -31.67 -3.52 16.69
C LEU A 409 -31.32 -4.77 15.90
N ARG A 410 -32.13 -5.83 16.00
CA ARG A 410 -31.92 -7.06 15.22
C ARG A 410 -31.98 -6.78 13.71
N GLY A 411 -32.98 -6.01 13.29
CA GLY A 411 -33.14 -5.64 11.87
C GLY A 411 -32.00 -4.78 11.34
N VAL A 412 -31.61 -3.76 12.09
CA VAL A 412 -30.47 -2.89 11.70
C VAL A 412 -29.17 -3.71 11.56
N ARG A 413 -28.90 -4.63 12.50
CA ARG A 413 -27.75 -5.55 12.39
C ARG A 413 -27.89 -6.51 11.21
N ALA A 414 -29.09 -6.97 10.90
CA ALA A 414 -29.32 -7.81 9.72
C ALA A 414 -28.94 -7.10 8.41
N PHE A 415 -29.08 -5.78 8.33
CA PHE A 415 -28.63 -4.96 7.21
C PHE A 415 -27.10 -4.73 7.16
N GLY A 416 -26.33 -5.34 8.07
CA GLY A 416 -24.87 -5.26 8.09
C GLY A 416 -24.31 -4.04 8.82
N PHE A 417 -25.12 -3.26 9.55
CA PHE A 417 -24.60 -2.16 10.34
C PHE A 417 -23.94 -2.65 11.62
N PHE A 418 -22.93 -1.92 12.06
CA PHE A 418 -22.09 -2.16 13.24
C PHE A 418 -21.23 -3.41 13.14
N GLU A 419 -20.98 -3.87 11.92
CA GLU A 419 -20.06 -4.93 11.56
C GLU A 419 -19.24 -4.46 10.35
N GLU A 420 -18.03 -4.98 10.17
CA GLU A 420 -17.25 -4.74 8.95
C GLU A 420 -17.94 -5.41 7.77
N THR A 421 -17.93 -4.77 6.61
CA THR A 421 -18.54 -5.34 5.39
C THR A 421 -17.69 -6.44 4.78
N GLY A 422 -16.38 -6.43 5.12
CA GLY A 422 -15.39 -7.37 4.62
C GLY A 422 -14.91 -7.02 3.21
N ILE A 423 -14.98 -5.74 2.81
CA ILE A 423 -14.38 -5.26 1.56
C ILE A 423 -12.85 -5.44 1.60
N GLU A 424 -12.23 -5.69 0.46
CA GLU A 424 -10.78 -5.87 0.34
C GLU A 424 -10.04 -4.51 0.40
N LEU A 425 -10.17 -3.82 1.54
CA LEU A 425 -9.42 -2.60 1.85
C LEU A 425 -9.02 -2.58 3.32
N PRO A 426 -7.82 -2.06 3.65
CA PRO A 426 -7.37 -2.01 5.03
C PRO A 426 -8.07 -0.91 5.82
N GLY A 427 -8.25 -1.15 7.12
CA GLY A 427 -8.71 -0.14 8.08
C GLY A 427 -10.20 0.15 8.05
N GLU A 428 -11.02 -0.79 7.54
CA GLU A 428 -12.47 -0.68 7.61
C GLU A 428 -12.93 -0.51 9.07
N THR A 429 -13.97 0.31 9.30
CA THR A 429 -14.59 0.48 10.61
C THR A 429 -16.02 -0.01 10.62
N ALA A 430 -16.39 -0.67 11.71
CA ALA A 430 -17.74 -1.17 11.93
C ALA A 430 -18.79 -0.07 12.23
N GLY A 431 -18.36 1.20 12.43
CA GLY A 431 -19.25 2.24 12.94
C GLY A 431 -19.57 2.07 14.43
N VAL A 432 -20.50 2.84 14.95
CA VAL A 432 -20.91 2.80 16.36
C VAL A 432 -22.41 2.69 16.48
N GLY A 433 -22.84 1.66 17.20
CA GLY A 433 -24.25 1.40 17.49
C GLY A 433 -24.47 1.02 18.94
N PHE A 434 -25.67 0.53 19.23
CA PHE A 434 -26.10 0.15 20.55
C PHE A 434 -26.11 -1.36 20.76
N THR A 435 -25.99 -1.78 22.02
CA THR A 435 -26.33 -3.11 22.50
C THR A 435 -27.75 -3.09 23.09
N GLU A 436 -28.35 -4.27 23.30
CA GLU A 436 -29.69 -4.34 23.88
C GLU A 436 -29.75 -3.67 25.27
N ASP A 437 -28.68 -3.80 26.07
CA ASP A 437 -28.64 -3.29 27.44
C ASP A 437 -28.56 -1.76 27.52
N ASN A 438 -27.96 -1.11 26.53
CA ASN A 438 -27.70 0.34 26.51
C ASN A 438 -28.64 1.14 25.58
N PHE A 439 -29.60 0.49 24.92
CA PHE A 439 -30.52 1.11 23.96
C PHE A 439 -31.77 1.64 24.65
N SER A 440 -31.85 2.96 24.85
CA SER A 440 -32.98 3.64 25.50
C SER A 440 -34.11 3.92 24.50
N GLU A 441 -35.26 4.39 25.02
CA GLU A 441 -36.42 4.84 24.19
C GLU A 441 -36.06 6.10 23.39
N VAL A 442 -35.18 6.96 23.92
CA VAL A 442 -34.70 8.13 23.21
C VAL A 442 -33.78 7.72 22.06
N ASP A 443 -32.87 6.75 22.31
CA ASP A 443 -31.98 6.22 21.29
C ASP A 443 -32.76 5.55 20.15
N LEU A 444 -33.81 4.77 20.45
CA LEU A 444 -34.72 4.23 19.44
C LEU A 444 -35.34 5.33 18.61
N ALA A 445 -35.81 6.39 19.25
CA ALA A 445 -36.46 7.50 18.55
C ALA A 445 -35.50 8.23 17.62
N THR A 446 -34.27 8.55 18.08
CA THR A 446 -33.26 9.26 17.29
C THR A 446 -32.67 8.36 16.19
N SER A 447 -32.43 7.09 16.47
CA SER A 447 -31.97 6.11 15.48
C SER A 447 -33.00 5.88 14.37
N SER A 448 -34.30 6.02 14.67
CA SER A 448 -35.35 5.86 13.65
C SER A 448 -35.26 6.85 12.48
N PHE A 449 -34.54 7.93 12.63
CA PHE A 449 -34.27 8.88 11.53
C PHE A 449 -32.76 9.11 11.32
N GLY A 450 -31.91 8.18 11.81
CA GLY A 450 -30.48 8.09 11.53
C GLY A 450 -29.60 9.03 12.34
N GLN A 451 -29.98 9.33 13.58
CA GLN A 451 -29.14 10.04 14.56
C GLN A 451 -28.79 9.11 15.73
N SER A 452 -27.76 9.45 16.51
CA SER A 452 -27.23 8.65 17.62
C SER A 452 -26.62 7.30 17.23
N VAL A 453 -26.54 7.00 15.94
CA VAL A 453 -25.79 5.86 15.35
C VAL A 453 -24.83 6.41 14.32
N THR A 454 -23.63 5.81 14.22
CA THR A 454 -22.70 6.16 13.16
C THR A 454 -22.39 4.94 12.29
N VAL A 455 -22.35 5.17 10.99
CA VAL A 455 -22.13 4.14 9.96
C VAL A 455 -21.17 4.69 8.90
N THR A 456 -20.49 3.83 8.17
CA THR A 456 -19.65 4.25 7.05
C THR A 456 -20.50 4.50 5.80
N PRO A 457 -20.04 5.32 4.84
CA PRO A 457 -20.68 5.44 3.52
C PRO A 457 -20.84 4.08 2.82
N LEU A 458 -19.86 3.18 2.98
CA LEU A 458 -19.93 1.83 2.41
C LEU A 458 -21.05 0.99 3.05
N GLN A 459 -21.16 0.97 4.38
CA GLN A 459 -22.27 0.27 5.06
C GLN A 459 -23.63 0.83 4.62
N MET A 460 -23.72 2.15 4.48
CA MET A 460 -24.99 2.79 4.08
C MET A 460 -25.40 2.40 2.66
N ILE A 461 -24.50 2.41 1.69
CA ILE A 461 -24.84 2.02 0.31
C ILE A 461 -25.16 0.52 0.22
N THR A 462 -24.43 -0.34 0.96
CA THR A 462 -24.66 -1.77 1.00
C THR A 462 -26.08 -2.09 1.52
N ALA A 463 -26.51 -1.42 2.60
CA ALA A 463 -27.84 -1.56 3.14
C ALA A 463 -28.94 -1.05 2.19
N VAL A 464 -28.73 0.12 1.55
CA VAL A 464 -29.68 0.68 0.57
C VAL A 464 -29.75 -0.21 -0.67
N SER A 465 -28.64 -0.79 -1.11
CA SER A 465 -28.61 -1.75 -2.22
C SER A 465 -29.47 -2.97 -1.93
N ALA A 466 -29.44 -3.48 -0.69
CA ALA A 466 -30.32 -4.57 -0.28
C ALA A 466 -31.81 -4.20 -0.34
N VAL A 467 -32.17 -2.97 0.02
CA VAL A 467 -33.56 -2.47 -0.17
C VAL A 467 -33.93 -2.43 -1.64
N ALA A 468 -33.01 -2.03 -2.52
CA ALA A 468 -33.27 -1.82 -3.95
C ALA A 468 -33.33 -3.11 -4.79
N ASN A 469 -32.74 -4.23 -4.28
CA ASN A 469 -32.58 -5.49 -5.05
C ASN A 469 -33.49 -6.63 -4.55
N GLY A 470 -34.56 -6.33 -3.80
CA GLY A 470 -35.47 -7.34 -3.23
C GLY A 470 -34.95 -7.99 -1.95
N GLY A 471 -34.18 -7.27 -1.17
CA GLY A 471 -33.76 -7.64 0.19
C GLY A 471 -32.49 -8.49 0.28
N LYS A 472 -31.70 -8.61 -0.76
CA LYS A 472 -30.47 -9.39 -0.81
C LYS A 472 -29.28 -8.56 -0.40
N LEU A 473 -28.67 -8.87 0.75
CA LEU A 473 -27.43 -8.21 1.19
C LEU A 473 -26.23 -8.92 0.56
N TYR A 474 -25.59 -8.28 -0.40
CA TYR A 474 -24.34 -8.75 -0.99
C TYR A 474 -23.13 -8.16 -0.27
N LYS A 475 -22.04 -8.95 -0.19
CA LYS A 475 -20.75 -8.46 0.25
C LYS A 475 -20.20 -7.49 -0.80
N PRO A 476 -19.85 -6.24 -0.43
CA PRO A 476 -19.17 -5.34 -1.35
C PRO A 476 -17.77 -5.86 -1.66
N HIS A 477 -17.33 -5.80 -2.92
CA HIS A 477 -16.01 -6.25 -3.32
C HIS A 477 -15.40 -5.41 -4.44
N LEU A 478 -14.07 -5.39 -4.46
CA LEU A 478 -13.24 -4.64 -5.41
C LEU A 478 -12.50 -5.55 -6.38
N ILE A 479 -12.13 -6.76 -5.98
CA ILE A 479 -11.40 -7.69 -6.82
C ILE A 479 -12.40 -8.53 -7.60
N LYS A 480 -12.35 -8.42 -8.94
CA LYS A 480 -13.19 -9.20 -9.85
C LYS A 480 -12.54 -10.54 -10.19
N GLU A 481 -11.26 -10.50 -10.57
CA GLU A 481 -10.50 -11.69 -10.94
C GLU A 481 -8.99 -11.44 -10.83
N ILE A 482 -8.23 -12.51 -10.63
CA ILE A 482 -6.77 -12.51 -10.70
C ILE A 482 -6.37 -13.31 -11.93
N VAL A 483 -5.47 -12.74 -12.74
CA VAL A 483 -4.96 -13.36 -13.97
C VAL A 483 -3.45 -13.54 -13.89
N ASN A 484 -2.93 -14.64 -14.37
CA ASN A 484 -1.49 -14.89 -14.42
C ASN A 484 -0.79 -14.03 -15.51
N SER A 485 0.53 -14.13 -15.61
CA SER A 485 1.33 -13.42 -16.61
C SER A 485 0.95 -13.75 -18.07
N GLU A 486 0.25 -14.87 -18.32
CA GLU A 486 -0.28 -15.28 -19.62
C GLU A 486 -1.72 -14.81 -19.87
N ASN A 487 -2.29 -13.99 -18.97
CA ASN A 487 -3.68 -13.52 -18.95
C ASN A 487 -4.72 -14.66 -18.80
N ILE A 488 -4.35 -15.76 -18.17
CA ILE A 488 -5.28 -16.82 -17.80
C ILE A 488 -5.84 -16.50 -16.41
N VAL A 489 -7.17 -16.56 -16.27
CA VAL A 489 -7.84 -16.38 -14.99
C VAL A 489 -7.48 -17.54 -14.07
N ILE A 490 -6.84 -17.21 -12.93
CA ILE A 490 -6.45 -18.17 -11.89
C ILE A 490 -7.40 -18.13 -10.69
N GLU A 491 -8.03 -16.98 -10.46
CA GLU A 491 -9.04 -16.77 -9.43
C GLU A 491 -10.13 -15.84 -9.95
N LYS A 492 -11.38 -16.12 -9.62
CA LYS A 492 -12.52 -15.29 -9.98
C LYS A 492 -13.45 -15.15 -8.79
N ASN A 493 -13.74 -13.92 -8.41
CA ASN A 493 -14.70 -13.62 -7.36
C ASN A 493 -16.11 -13.57 -7.96
N GLU A 494 -16.99 -14.42 -7.46
CA GLU A 494 -18.42 -14.38 -7.79
C GLU A 494 -19.15 -13.58 -6.71
N PRO A 495 -20.29 -12.95 -7.04
CA PRO A 495 -21.09 -12.21 -6.06
C PRO A 495 -21.47 -13.07 -4.85
N GLU A 496 -21.09 -12.63 -3.66
CA GLU A 496 -21.36 -13.32 -2.40
C GLU A 496 -22.64 -12.79 -1.74
N LEU A 497 -23.70 -13.60 -1.73
CA LEU A 497 -24.91 -13.29 -0.98
C LEU A 497 -24.70 -13.60 0.49
N VAL A 498 -24.59 -12.56 1.31
CA VAL A 498 -24.42 -12.70 2.77
C VAL A 498 -25.70 -13.21 3.41
N ARG A 499 -26.85 -12.59 3.10
CA ARG A 499 -28.18 -12.98 3.63
C ARG A 499 -29.34 -12.27 2.92
N GLN A 500 -30.55 -12.82 3.07
CA GLN A 500 -31.80 -12.12 2.78
C GLN A 500 -32.20 -11.32 4.02
N VAL A 501 -32.30 -9.99 3.93
CA VAL A 501 -32.58 -9.09 5.08
C VAL A 501 -34.03 -8.68 5.20
N ILE A 502 -34.72 -8.58 4.08
CA ILE A 502 -36.17 -8.33 3.96
C ILE A 502 -36.71 -9.17 2.79
N SER A 503 -38.01 -9.39 2.77
CA SER A 503 -38.67 -10.08 1.66
C SER A 503 -38.67 -9.24 0.38
N GLU A 504 -38.79 -9.92 -0.77
CA GLU A 504 -38.94 -9.24 -2.07
C GLU A 504 -40.22 -8.40 -2.14
N GLU A 505 -41.29 -8.84 -1.42
CA GLU A 505 -42.55 -8.10 -1.33
C GLU A 505 -42.38 -6.77 -0.59
N THR A 506 -41.53 -6.72 0.46
CA THR A 506 -41.20 -5.50 1.20
C THR A 506 -40.41 -4.52 0.34
#